data_eebe120c5d437412a5e7254d3e6dd7e8
#
_entry.id   eebe120c5d437412a5e7254d3e6dd7e8
#
_cell.length_a   1.000
_cell.length_b   1.000
_cell.length_c   1.000
_cell.angle_alpha   90.00
_cell.angle_beta   90.00
_cell.angle_gamma   90.00
#
_symmetry.space_group_name_H-M   'P 1'
#
loop_
_entity.id
_entity.type
_entity.pdbx_description
1 polymer ?
#
loop_
_entity_poly.entity_id
_entity_poly.type
_entity_poly.pdbx_seq_one_letter_code
_entity_poly.pdbx_strand_id
1 'polypeptide(L)'
;MLSALHISGGLKQRVFYILSIPADGDRLSRAVDIFLMALILTNVVAVIVETVEGLSAEMRSILRSFEIYSVIFFTIEYALRLWTCTLDERFRQPVWGRVRYVVTFMALVDLLAILPFYLPMLLPVDLRFLRALRLFRIFRLVKLGRYSGALRTLGNVVKRKKAELAMVLFGMVILLVIGASLIYFAEKERQPDVFGSIPAALWWGIASITGASGTTAPVTEFGKGVGAIFSLLRVALFAVPSGILASGFVEEARPK
;
A
#
# COMPACT_ATOMS: atom_id res chain seq x y z
N MET A 1 9.63 26.70 21.78
CA MET A 1 10.14 26.20 23.10
C MET A 1 10.58 24.73 23.06
N LEU A 2 10.45 24.01 21.92
CA LEU A 2 10.85 22.60 21.74
C LEU A 2 12.30 22.41 21.24
N SER A 3 12.98 23.45 20.79
CA SER A 3 14.34 23.36 20.24
C SER A 3 15.47 23.23 21.28
N ALA A 4 15.21 23.54 22.55
CA ALA A 4 16.22 23.48 23.61
C ALA A 4 16.35 22.13 24.33
N LEU A 5 15.40 21.21 24.17
CA LEU A 5 15.42 19.86 24.77
C LEU A 5 16.33 18.87 24.01
N HIS A 6 16.95 19.30 22.91
CA HIS A 6 17.65 18.44 21.96
C HIS A 6 19.08 18.04 22.37
N ILE A 7 19.67 18.62 23.42
CA ILE A 7 21.11 18.48 23.67
C ILE A 7 21.44 17.69 24.97
N SER A 8 20.47 17.47 25.86
CA SER A 8 20.73 16.84 27.18
C SER A 8 20.16 15.43 27.36
N GLY A 9 19.55 14.85 26.35
CA GLY A 9 19.00 13.50 26.39
C GLY A 9 20.03 12.43 26.06
N GLY A 10 20.03 11.30 26.82
CA GLY A 10 20.92 10.17 26.55
C GLY A 10 20.73 9.60 25.13
N LEU A 11 21.71 8.81 24.64
CA LEU A 11 21.77 8.19 23.30
C LEU A 11 20.39 7.62 22.85
N LYS A 12 19.67 6.99 23.78
CA LYS A 12 18.34 6.40 23.52
C LYS A 12 17.29 7.45 23.08
N GLN A 13 17.29 8.62 23.72
CA GLN A 13 16.37 9.71 23.34
C GLN A 13 16.71 10.27 21.97
N ARG A 14 17.98 10.46 21.66
CA ARG A 14 18.43 10.95 20.37
C ARG A 14 18.04 9.98 19.22
N VAL A 15 18.24 8.67 19.42
CA VAL A 15 17.83 7.64 18.46
C VAL A 15 16.30 7.63 18.29
N PHE A 16 15.55 7.78 19.38
CA PHE A 16 14.09 7.87 19.30
C PHE A 16 13.62 9.04 18.45
N TYR A 17 14.19 10.25 18.64
CA TYR A 17 13.83 11.42 17.85
C TYR A 17 14.18 11.23 16.37
N ILE A 18 15.36 10.68 16.04
CA ILE A 18 15.78 10.44 14.66
C ILE A 18 14.83 9.47 13.94
N LEU A 19 14.34 8.43 14.62
CA LEU A 19 13.56 7.34 13.98
C LEU A 19 12.04 7.51 14.08
N SER A 20 11.53 8.34 15.01
CA SER A 20 10.09 8.37 15.33
C SER A 20 9.39 9.65 14.96
N ILE A 21 10.09 10.78 14.92
CA ILE A 21 9.49 12.10 14.69
C ILE A 21 10.21 12.75 13.52
N PRO A 22 9.52 13.02 12.40
CA PRO A 22 10.04 13.93 11.39
C PRO A 22 10.14 15.33 12.03
N ALA A 23 11.27 15.65 12.61
CA ALA A 23 11.49 16.95 13.21
C ALA A 23 11.79 17.96 12.10
N ASP A 24 10.90 18.92 11.89
CA ASP A 24 11.19 20.09 11.09
C ASP A 24 12.40 20.81 11.71
N GLY A 25 13.55 20.72 11.02
CA GLY A 25 14.79 21.41 11.43
C GLY A 25 15.99 20.49 11.71
N ASP A 26 15.85 19.20 12.01
CA ASP A 26 17.00 18.30 12.21
C ASP A 26 17.48 17.70 10.88
N ARG A 27 18.64 18.18 10.41
CA ARG A 27 19.26 17.71 9.16
C ARG A 27 19.59 16.22 9.20
N LEU A 28 19.95 15.68 10.38
CA LEU A 28 20.32 14.27 10.53
C LEU A 28 19.07 13.37 10.40
N SER A 29 17.98 13.70 11.07
CA SER A 29 16.72 12.97 10.95
C SER A 29 16.24 12.94 9.50
N ARG A 30 16.25 14.09 8.81
CA ARG A 30 15.90 14.18 7.40
C ARG A 30 16.81 13.35 6.49
N ALA A 31 18.12 13.36 6.74
CA ALA A 31 19.06 12.54 5.97
C ALA A 31 18.82 11.05 6.15
N VAL A 32 18.51 10.59 7.37
CA VAL A 32 18.16 9.20 7.67
C VAL A 32 16.85 8.81 6.96
N ASP A 33 15.83 9.65 7.01
CA ASP A 33 14.55 9.39 6.33
C ASP A 33 14.75 9.30 4.81
N ILE A 34 15.49 10.22 4.20
CA ILE A 34 15.80 10.18 2.76
C ILE A 34 16.59 8.92 2.40
N PHE A 35 17.60 8.56 3.21
CA PHE A 35 18.37 7.35 3.00
C PHE A 35 17.49 6.09 3.05
N LEU A 36 16.62 5.98 4.06
CA LEU A 36 15.72 4.84 4.21
C LEU A 36 14.69 4.79 3.07
N MET A 37 14.14 5.92 2.64
CA MET A 37 13.28 5.99 1.46
C MET A 37 14.00 5.54 0.18
N ALA A 38 15.21 6.04 -0.05
CA ALA A 38 16.03 5.64 -1.20
C ALA A 38 16.34 4.13 -1.17
N LEU A 39 16.71 3.60 0.01
CA LEU A 39 16.99 2.18 0.20
C LEU A 39 15.75 1.32 -0.10
N ILE A 40 14.56 1.73 0.35
CA ILE A 40 13.30 1.04 0.06
C ILE A 40 13.02 1.07 -1.45
N LEU A 41 13.09 2.22 -2.10
CA LEU A 41 12.84 2.35 -3.53
C LEU A 41 13.82 1.52 -4.37
N THR A 42 15.11 1.57 -4.03
CA THR A 42 16.13 0.76 -4.72
C THR A 42 15.87 -0.74 -4.53
N ASN A 43 15.41 -1.17 -3.34
CA ASN A 43 15.00 -2.56 -3.12
C ASN A 43 13.83 -2.99 -4.02
N VAL A 44 12.87 -2.11 -4.22
CA VAL A 44 11.73 -2.40 -5.12
C VAL A 44 12.22 -2.55 -6.55
N VAL A 45 13.08 -1.65 -7.01
CA VAL A 45 13.69 -1.75 -8.34
C VAL A 45 14.50 -3.06 -8.46
N ALA A 46 15.27 -3.42 -7.44
CA ALA A 46 16.03 -4.67 -7.41
C ALA A 46 15.14 -5.90 -7.55
N VAL A 47 13.99 -5.94 -6.82
CA VAL A 47 13.00 -7.02 -6.94
C VAL A 47 12.40 -7.08 -8.35
N ILE A 48 12.08 -5.95 -8.96
CA ILE A 48 11.56 -5.90 -10.34
C ILE A 48 12.60 -6.43 -11.31
N VAL A 49 13.87 -5.99 -11.20
CA VAL A 49 14.96 -6.45 -12.05
C VAL A 49 15.19 -7.96 -11.88
N GLU A 50 15.08 -8.49 -10.65
CA GLU A 50 15.24 -9.93 -10.37
C GLU A 50 14.22 -10.81 -11.13
N THR A 51 13.09 -10.26 -11.56
CA THR A 51 12.06 -10.98 -12.34
C THR A 51 12.39 -11.10 -13.82
N VAL A 52 13.39 -10.36 -14.31
CA VAL A 52 13.78 -10.38 -15.73
C VAL A 52 14.47 -11.70 -16.05
N GLU A 53 14.00 -12.39 -17.08
CA GLU A 53 14.63 -13.60 -17.58
C GLU A 53 15.96 -13.28 -18.30
N GLY A 54 16.96 -14.16 -18.19
CA GLY A 54 18.26 -13.99 -18.88
C GLY A 54 19.27 -13.12 -18.15
N LEU A 55 19.04 -12.73 -16.89
CA LEU A 55 20.04 -12.01 -16.09
C LEU A 55 21.36 -12.77 -15.98
N SER A 56 22.49 -12.08 -16.14
CA SER A 56 23.81 -12.64 -15.93
C SER A 56 24.01 -13.14 -14.49
N ALA A 57 24.89 -14.12 -14.30
CA ALA A 57 25.20 -14.64 -12.97
C ALA A 57 25.78 -13.54 -12.06
N GLU A 58 26.56 -12.64 -12.64
CA GLU A 58 27.15 -11.49 -11.94
C GLU A 58 26.05 -10.54 -11.43
N MET A 59 25.08 -10.16 -12.26
CA MET A 59 23.97 -9.30 -11.86
C MET A 59 23.15 -9.94 -10.75
N ARG A 60 22.86 -11.23 -10.82
CA ARG A 60 22.16 -11.96 -9.75
C ARG A 60 22.94 -11.94 -8.43
N SER A 61 24.26 -12.05 -8.49
CA SER A 61 25.13 -11.98 -7.32
C SER A 61 25.07 -10.58 -6.68
N ILE A 62 25.12 -9.52 -7.50
CA ILE A 62 25.02 -8.13 -7.03
C ILE A 62 23.67 -7.89 -6.36
N LEU A 63 22.56 -8.29 -6.99
CA LEU A 63 21.20 -8.13 -6.43
C LEU A 63 21.05 -8.87 -5.10
N ARG A 64 21.58 -10.10 -5.01
CA ARG A 64 21.56 -10.88 -3.76
C ARG A 64 22.38 -10.22 -2.65
N SER A 65 23.57 -9.72 -2.96
CA SER A 65 24.40 -9.01 -1.98
C SER A 65 23.68 -7.74 -1.49
N PHE A 66 23.12 -6.97 -2.42
CA PHE A 66 22.34 -5.78 -2.10
C PHE A 66 21.14 -6.11 -1.20
N GLU A 67 20.43 -7.22 -1.47
CA GLU A 67 19.32 -7.66 -0.62
C GLU A 67 19.81 -7.96 0.80
N ILE A 68 20.91 -8.69 0.97
CA ILE A 68 21.46 -9.03 2.28
C ILE A 68 21.77 -7.76 3.09
N TYR A 69 22.51 -6.81 2.48
CA TYR A 69 22.85 -5.55 3.14
C TYR A 69 21.60 -4.76 3.52
N SER A 70 20.62 -4.68 2.62
CA SER A 70 19.37 -3.96 2.88
C SER A 70 18.58 -4.56 4.05
N VAL A 71 18.50 -5.90 4.12
CA VAL A 71 17.83 -6.59 5.24
C VAL A 71 18.54 -6.33 6.55
N ILE A 72 19.88 -6.30 6.57
CA ILE A 72 20.66 -5.96 7.77
C ILE A 72 20.30 -4.54 8.23
N PHE A 73 20.27 -3.56 7.33
CA PHE A 73 19.87 -2.18 7.66
C PHE A 73 18.44 -2.12 8.24
N PHE A 74 17.48 -2.79 7.61
CA PHE A 74 16.11 -2.83 8.12
C PHE A 74 15.97 -3.55 9.46
N THR A 75 16.81 -4.56 9.69
CA THR A 75 16.83 -5.27 10.98
C THR A 75 17.38 -4.38 12.08
N ILE A 76 18.47 -3.64 11.82
CA ILE A 76 19.04 -2.67 12.77
C ILE A 76 18.01 -1.58 13.05
N GLU A 77 17.38 -1.03 12.03
CA GLU A 77 16.32 -0.02 12.15
C GLU A 77 15.18 -0.52 13.05
N TYR A 78 14.68 -1.74 12.81
CA TYR A 78 13.61 -2.35 13.60
C TYR A 78 14.03 -2.58 15.06
N ALA A 79 15.25 -3.09 15.27
CA ALA A 79 15.80 -3.31 16.62
C ALA A 79 15.94 -1.99 17.40
N LEU A 80 16.43 -0.93 16.76
CA LEU A 80 16.54 0.40 17.36
C LEU A 80 15.17 0.98 17.73
N ARG A 81 14.16 0.81 16.87
CA ARG A 81 12.79 1.21 17.17
C ARG A 81 12.22 0.45 18.35
N LEU A 82 12.41 -0.88 18.40
CA LEU A 82 11.96 -1.71 19.50
C LEU A 82 12.67 -1.37 20.82
N TRP A 83 13.93 -0.97 20.75
CA TRP A 83 14.68 -0.50 21.90
C TRP A 83 14.19 0.84 22.42
N THR A 84 13.83 1.78 21.52
CA THR A 84 13.44 3.15 21.85
C THR A 84 11.95 3.35 22.08
N CYS A 85 11.08 2.41 21.66
CA CYS A 85 9.62 2.55 21.74
C CYS A 85 9.09 2.84 23.15
N THR A 86 9.82 2.41 24.20
CA THR A 86 9.46 2.65 25.60
C THR A 86 9.55 4.13 26.04
N LEU A 87 10.06 5.01 25.19
CA LEU A 87 10.02 6.47 25.39
C LEU A 87 8.68 7.09 24.96
N ASP A 88 7.90 6.38 24.15
CA ASP A 88 6.52 6.77 23.83
C ASP A 88 5.62 6.41 25.01
N GLU A 89 4.81 7.37 25.49
CA GLU A 89 3.90 7.17 26.64
C GLU A 89 2.96 5.98 26.48
N ARG A 90 2.57 5.68 25.23
CA ARG A 90 1.72 4.52 24.87
C ARG A 90 2.38 3.18 25.16
N PHE A 91 3.72 3.11 25.21
CA PHE A 91 4.52 1.89 25.32
C PHE A 91 5.50 1.94 26.49
N ARG A 92 5.22 2.71 27.55
CA ARG A 92 6.12 2.99 28.67
C ARG A 92 6.57 1.76 29.47
N GLN A 93 5.79 0.67 29.43
CA GLN A 93 6.14 -0.56 30.15
C GLN A 93 7.30 -1.30 29.46
N PRO A 94 8.32 -1.76 30.22
CA PRO A 94 9.56 -2.28 29.63
C PRO A 94 9.38 -3.56 28.81
N VAL A 95 8.47 -4.45 29.18
CA VAL A 95 8.19 -5.71 28.45
C VAL A 95 6.88 -5.60 27.67
N TRP A 96 5.76 -5.35 28.35
CA TRP A 96 4.44 -5.23 27.72
C TRP A 96 4.34 -4.10 26.72
N GLY A 97 5.05 -2.99 26.94
CA GLY A 97 5.14 -1.91 25.97
C GLY A 97 5.75 -2.34 24.65
N ARG A 98 6.83 -3.15 24.69
CA ARG A 98 7.45 -3.68 23.48
C ARG A 98 6.55 -4.69 22.77
N VAL A 99 5.89 -5.60 23.50
CA VAL A 99 4.92 -6.54 22.92
C VAL A 99 3.79 -5.77 22.22
N ARG A 100 3.22 -4.75 22.91
CA ARG A 100 2.18 -3.90 22.34
C ARG A 100 2.66 -3.10 21.12
N TYR A 101 3.93 -2.67 21.12
CA TYR A 101 4.52 -2.01 19.98
C TYR A 101 4.64 -2.93 18.77
N VAL A 102 5.12 -4.18 18.94
CA VAL A 102 5.29 -5.17 17.86
C VAL A 102 3.97 -5.45 17.14
N VAL A 103 2.83 -5.45 17.85
CA VAL A 103 1.51 -5.65 17.24
C VAL A 103 0.93 -4.39 16.58
N THR A 104 1.61 -3.24 16.62
CA THR A 104 1.16 -2.05 15.87
C THR A 104 1.33 -2.27 14.37
N PHE A 105 0.42 -1.71 13.57
CA PHE A 105 0.43 -1.87 12.12
C PHE A 105 1.82 -1.58 11.50
N MET A 106 2.45 -0.46 11.88
CA MET A 106 3.75 -0.09 11.33
C MET A 106 4.90 -0.99 11.78
N ALA A 107 4.86 -1.52 13.01
CA ALA A 107 5.87 -2.47 13.47
C ALA A 107 5.70 -3.85 12.81
N LEU A 108 4.46 -4.28 12.53
CA LEU A 108 4.18 -5.48 11.73
C LEU A 108 4.68 -5.33 10.30
N VAL A 109 4.50 -4.15 9.68
CA VAL A 109 5.06 -3.87 8.35
C VAL A 109 6.59 -3.97 8.35
N ASP A 110 7.26 -3.40 9.36
CA ASP A 110 8.71 -3.50 9.51
C ASP A 110 9.16 -4.96 9.68
N LEU A 111 8.45 -5.74 10.47
CA LEU A 111 8.71 -7.15 10.69
C LEU A 111 8.49 -7.97 9.41
N LEU A 112 7.36 -7.78 8.72
CA LEU A 112 7.06 -8.46 7.46
C LEU A 112 8.06 -8.12 6.34
N ALA A 113 8.68 -6.94 6.38
CA ALA A 113 9.70 -6.57 5.42
C ALA A 113 11.01 -7.36 5.54
N ILE A 114 11.35 -7.84 6.75
CA ILE A 114 12.56 -8.62 7.04
C ILE A 114 12.29 -10.13 7.16
N LEU A 115 11.09 -10.52 7.54
CA LEU A 115 10.68 -11.90 7.81
C LEU A 115 11.00 -12.89 6.66
N PRO A 116 10.74 -12.56 5.37
CA PRO A 116 11.02 -13.46 4.25
C PRO A 116 12.48 -13.90 4.13
N PHE A 117 13.40 -13.11 4.67
CA PHE A 117 14.82 -13.42 4.67
C PHE A 117 15.19 -14.41 5.78
N TYR A 118 14.64 -14.23 7.00
CA TYR A 118 14.98 -15.04 8.17
C TYR A 118 14.18 -16.34 8.26
N LEU A 119 12.94 -16.37 7.77
CA LEU A 119 12.06 -17.52 7.92
C LEU A 119 12.63 -18.82 7.33
N PRO A 120 13.27 -18.80 6.13
CA PRO A 120 13.92 -20.00 5.59
C PRO A 120 15.10 -20.52 6.40
N MET A 121 15.72 -19.66 7.23
CA MET A 121 16.83 -20.03 8.10
C MET A 121 16.35 -20.67 9.40
N LEU A 122 15.10 -20.34 9.83
CA LEU A 122 14.54 -20.76 11.11
C LEU A 122 13.67 -22.02 10.99
N LEU A 123 13.05 -22.23 9.83
CA LEU A 123 12.11 -23.32 9.61
C LEU A 123 12.49 -24.12 8.35
N PRO A 124 12.44 -25.48 8.39
CA PRO A 124 12.54 -26.30 7.20
C PRO A 124 11.25 -26.16 6.38
N VAL A 125 11.20 -25.14 5.52
CA VAL A 125 10.02 -24.84 4.70
C VAL A 125 10.17 -25.40 3.29
N ASP A 126 9.07 -25.88 2.72
CA ASP A 126 9.00 -26.38 1.34
C ASP A 126 9.40 -25.27 0.34
N LEU A 127 10.05 -25.68 -0.76
CA LEU A 127 10.47 -24.78 -1.85
C LEU A 127 9.31 -23.96 -2.44
N ARG A 128 8.09 -24.50 -2.44
CA ARG A 128 6.88 -23.80 -2.90
C ARG A 128 6.54 -22.64 -1.98
N PHE A 129 6.62 -22.87 -0.66
CA PHE A 129 6.37 -21.85 0.35
C PHE A 129 7.45 -20.75 0.31
N LEU A 130 8.73 -21.12 0.09
CA LEU A 130 9.82 -20.16 -0.10
C LEU A 130 9.57 -19.22 -1.28
N ARG A 131 8.94 -19.72 -2.35
CA ARG A 131 8.58 -18.90 -3.50
C ARG A 131 7.49 -17.90 -3.15
N ALA A 132 6.46 -18.32 -2.40
CA ALA A 132 5.41 -17.43 -1.91
C ALA A 132 5.95 -16.35 -0.95
N LEU A 133 6.91 -16.71 -0.08
CA LEU A 133 7.56 -15.75 0.82
C LEU A 133 8.25 -14.59 0.08
N ARG A 134 8.75 -14.82 -1.14
CA ARG A 134 9.35 -13.74 -1.94
C ARG A 134 8.35 -12.61 -2.23
N LEU A 135 7.04 -12.92 -2.35
CA LEU A 135 6.01 -11.91 -2.56
C LEU A 135 5.89 -10.96 -1.37
N PHE A 136 6.19 -11.42 -0.17
CA PHE A 136 6.15 -10.56 1.03
C PHE A 136 7.20 -9.45 1.01
N ARG A 137 8.21 -9.54 0.14
CA ARG A 137 9.19 -8.44 -0.05
C ARG A 137 8.51 -7.13 -0.46
N ILE A 138 7.31 -7.20 -1.09
CA ILE A 138 6.53 -6.03 -1.49
C ILE A 138 6.09 -5.19 -0.27
N PHE A 139 5.97 -5.79 0.93
CA PHE A 139 5.64 -5.05 2.15
C PHE A 139 6.70 -4.01 2.52
N ARG A 140 7.92 -4.12 1.95
CA ARG A 140 8.93 -3.04 2.07
C ARG A 140 8.41 -1.72 1.53
N LEU A 141 7.56 -1.71 0.48
CA LEU A 141 6.92 -0.51 -0.05
C LEU A 141 6.03 0.19 0.97
N VAL A 142 5.30 -0.58 1.78
CA VAL A 142 4.40 -0.02 2.80
C VAL A 142 5.17 0.79 3.84
N LYS A 143 6.47 0.48 4.05
CA LYS A 143 7.36 1.27 4.92
C LYS A 143 7.47 2.73 4.47
N LEU A 144 7.32 3.05 3.16
CA LEU A 144 7.33 4.42 2.66
C LEU A 144 6.27 5.31 3.32
N GLY A 145 5.14 4.71 3.73
CA GLY A 145 4.08 5.43 4.45
C GLY A 145 4.54 6.06 5.76
N ARG A 146 5.62 5.56 6.36
CA ARG A 146 6.19 6.12 7.58
C ARG A 146 7.03 7.37 7.32
N TYR A 147 7.81 7.37 6.23
CA TYR A 147 8.77 8.41 5.90
C TYR A 147 8.20 9.52 5.03
N SER A 148 7.19 9.20 4.22
CA SER A 148 6.59 10.15 3.31
C SER A 148 5.48 10.96 3.99
N GLY A 149 5.71 12.26 4.18
CA GLY A 149 4.69 13.20 4.63
C GLY A 149 3.48 13.22 3.68
N ALA A 150 3.72 13.13 2.37
CA ALA A 150 2.66 13.09 1.36
C ALA A 150 1.73 11.87 1.53
N LEU A 151 2.30 10.67 1.78
CA LEU A 151 1.50 9.47 2.03
C LEU A 151 0.72 9.56 3.35
N ARG A 152 1.29 10.21 4.35
CA ARG A 152 0.59 10.46 5.62
C ARG A 152 -0.58 11.42 5.42
N THR A 153 -0.37 12.52 4.71
CA THR A 153 -1.44 13.48 4.34
C THR A 153 -2.54 12.78 3.55
N LEU A 154 -2.19 11.98 2.53
CA LEU A 154 -3.16 11.18 1.79
C LEU A 154 -3.97 10.25 2.71
N GLY A 155 -3.30 9.54 3.62
CA GLY A 155 -3.95 8.67 4.60
C GLY A 155 -4.92 9.43 5.52
N ASN A 156 -4.55 10.64 5.95
CA ASN A 156 -5.41 11.51 6.76
C ASN A 156 -6.65 11.96 5.98
N VAL A 157 -6.47 12.39 4.73
CA VAL A 157 -7.58 12.79 3.84
C VAL A 157 -8.55 11.63 3.62
N VAL A 158 -8.04 10.45 3.24
CA VAL A 158 -8.87 9.25 3.06
C VAL A 158 -9.61 8.89 4.34
N LYS A 159 -8.94 8.96 5.50
CA LYS A 159 -9.57 8.66 6.80
C LYS A 159 -10.67 9.67 7.15
N ARG A 160 -10.50 10.94 6.84
CA ARG A 160 -11.52 11.98 7.06
C ARG A 160 -12.71 11.81 6.11
N LYS A 161 -12.45 11.54 4.84
CA LYS A 161 -13.47 11.41 3.79
C LYS A 161 -13.99 9.97 3.59
N LYS A 162 -13.69 9.07 4.55
CA LYS A 162 -14.07 7.65 4.44
C LYS A 162 -15.57 7.42 4.28
N ALA A 163 -16.39 8.24 4.94
CA ALA A 163 -17.86 8.09 4.88
C ALA A 163 -18.38 8.47 3.49
N GLU A 164 -17.93 9.59 2.94
CA GLU A 164 -18.30 10.05 1.60
C GLU A 164 -17.80 9.07 0.53
N LEU A 165 -16.55 8.62 0.64
CA LEU A 165 -15.98 7.62 -0.28
C LEU A 165 -16.73 6.28 -0.20
N ALA A 166 -17.07 5.82 1.02
CA ALA A 166 -17.84 4.59 1.21
C ALA A 166 -19.24 4.69 0.62
N MET A 167 -19.92 5.82 0.79
CA MET A 167 -21.25 6.07 0.23
C MET A 167 -21.23 6.01 -1.30
N VAL A 168 -20.24 6.67 -1.93
CA VAL A 168 -20.08 6.66 -3.39
C VAL A 168 -19.77 5.25 -3.89
N LEU A 169 -18.83 4.55 -3.24
CA LEU A 169 -18.48 3.18 -3.61
C LEU A 169 -19.67 2.22 -3.49
N PHE A 170 -20.46 2.34 -2.41
CA PHE A 170 -21.66 1.54 -2.21
C PHE A 170 -22.71 1.80 -3.30
N GLY A 171 -22.96 3.06 -3.64
CA GLY A 171 -23.86 3.43 -4.74
C GLY A 171 -23.38 2.85 -6.08
N MET A 172 -22.07 2.89 -6.35
CA MET A 172 -21.50 2.32 -7.56
C MET A 172 -21.65 0.79 -7.62
N VAL A 173 -21.46 0.08 -6.50
CA VAL A 173 -21.66 -1.37 -6.43
C VAL A 173 -23.13 -1.71 -6.72
N ILE A 174 -24.08 -0.97 -6.17
CA ILE A 174 -25.50 -1.18 -6.46
C ILE A 174 -25.80 -1.00 -7.96
N LEU A 175 -25.34 0.11 -8.55
CA LEU A 175 -25.54 0.39 -9.96
C LEU A 175 -24.88 -0.68 -10.84
N LEU A 176 -23.70 -1.15 -10.47
CA LEU A 176 -22.99 -2.23 -11.16
C LEU A 176 -23.80 -3.53 -11.12
N VAL A 177 -24.34 -3.92 -9.95
CA VAL A 177 -25.12 -5.15 -9.81
C VAL A 177 -26.43 -5.07 -10.60
N ILE A 178 -27.15 -3.95 -10.52
CA ILE A 178 -28.39 -3.73 -11.29
C ILE A 178 -28.09 -3.79 -12.79
N GLY A 179 -27.11 -3.04 -13.26
CA GLY A 179 -26.75 -2.99 -14.67
C GLY A 179 -26.24 -4.31 -15.22
N ALA A 180 -25.42 -5.04 -14.45
CA ALA A 180 -24.95 -6.37 -14.82
C ALA A 180 -26.11 -7.38 -14.90
N SER A 181 -27.09 -7.27 -14.00
CA SER A 181 -28.29 -8.11 -14.06
C SER A 181 -29.13 -7.80 -15.31
N LEU A 182 -29.33 -6.51 -15.65
CA LEU A 182 -30.04 -6.10 -16.85
C LEU A 182 -29.34 -6.62 -18.13
N ILE A 183 -28.05 -6.48 -18.21
CA ILE A 183 -27.25 -6.95 -19.36
C ILE A 183 -27.29 -8.47 -19.46
N TYR A 184 -27.20 -9.21 -18.33
CA TYR A 184 -27.35 -10.66 -18.32
C TYR A 184 -28.69 -11.09 -18.96
N PHE A 185 -29.81 -10.51 -18.53
CA PHE A 185 -31.11 -10.85 -19.07
C PHE A 185 -31.27 -10.46 -20.55
N ALA A 186 -30.63 -9.39 -20.98
CA ALA A 186 -30.70 -8.92 -22.36
C ALA A 186 -29.87 -9.78 -23.34
N GLU A 187 -28.68 -10.23 -22.91
CA GLU A 187 -27.66 -10.78 -23.80
C GLU A 187 -27.45 -12.31 -23.65
N LYS A 188 -27.91 -12.95 -22.57
CA LYS A 188 -27.61 -14.37 -22.27
C LYS A 188 -27.98 -15.33 -23.41
N GLU A 189 -29.02 -15.03 -24.17
CA GLU A 189 -29.46 -15.93 -25.28
C GLU A 189 -28.63 -15.70 -26.55
N ARG A 190 -28.11 -14.49 -26.76
CA ARG A 190 -27.33 -14.14 -27.95
C ARG A 190 -25.83 -14.27 -27.77
N GLN A 191 -25.36 -14.08 -26.52
CA GLN A 191 -23.94 -14.13 -26.16
C GLN A 191 -23.72 -14.94 -24.87
N PRO A 192 -24.07 -16.23 -24.82
CA PRO A 192 -23.99 -17.06 -23.61
C PRO A 192 -22.56 -17.21 -23.10
N ASP A 193 -21.57 -17.16 -23.96
CA ASP A 193 -20.15 -17.29 -23.58
C ASP A 193 -19.65 -16.11 -22.75
N VAL A 194 -20.23 -14.92 -22.94
CA VAL A 194 -19.83 -13.70 -22.25
C VAL A 194 -20.80 -13.37 -21.10
N PHE A 195 -22.10 -13.53 -21.35
CA PHE A 195 -23.16 -13.15 -20.41
C PHE A 195 -23.94 -14.37 -19.89
N GLY A 196 -23.30 -15.54 -19.79
CA GLY A 196 -23.93 -16.79 -19.35
C GLY A 196 -24.33 -16.81 -17.87
N SER A 197 -23.88 -15.85 -17.08
CA SER A 197 -24.25 -15.71 -15.66
C SER A 197 -24.13 -14.24 -15.18
N ILE A 198 -24.82 -13.89 -14.08
CA ILE A 198 -24.70 -12.57 -13.49
C ILE A 198 -23.24 -12.26 -13.05
N PRO A 199 -22.47 -13.19 -12.44
CA PRO A 199 -21.05 -12.95 -12.17
C PRO A 199 -20.21 -12.64 -13.42
N ALA A 200 -20.48 -13.29 -14.56
CA ALA A 200 -19.81 -12.99 -15.83
C ALA A 200 -20.19 -11.58 -16.34
N ALA A 201 -21.47 -11.24 -16.26
CA ALA A 201 -21.94 -9.89 -16.59
C ALA A 201 -21.38 -8.81 -15.66
N LEU A 202 -21.19 -9.10 -14.35
CA LEU A 202 -20.49 -8.21 -13.42
C LEU A 202 -19.04 -7.98 -13.85
N TRP A 203 -18.33 -9.03 -14.24
CA TRP A 203 -16.97 -8.89 -14.74
C TRP A 203 -16.91 -8.00 -16.00
N TRP A 204 -17.84 -8.21 -16.94
CA TRP A 204 -17.98 -7.33 -18.09
C TRP A 204 -18.26 -5.87 -17.70
N GLY A 205 -19.16 -5.67 -16.73
CA GLY A 205 -19.48 -4.34 -16.21
C GLY A 205 -18.27 -3.62 -15.61
N ILE A 206 -17.50 -4.32 -14.77
CA ILE A 206 -16.24 -3.80 -14.20
C ILE A 206 -15.26 -3.46 -15.32
N ALA A 207 -15.05 -4.36 -16.28
CA ALA A 207 -14.15 -4.14 -17.40
C ALA A 207 -14.58 -2.95 -18.27
N SER A 208 -15.88 -2.77 -18.49
CA SER A 208 -16.44 -1.64 -19.25
C SER A 208 -16.24 -0.30 -18.52
N ILE A 209 -16.49 -0.26 -17.21
CA ILE A 209 -16.28 0.93 -16.38
C ILE A 209 -14.79 1.28 -16.29
N THR A 210 -13.91 0.30 -16.10
CA THR A 210 -12.46 0.52 -15.98
C THR A 210 -11.79 0.77 -17.34
N GLY A 211 -12.47 0.48 -18.44
CA GLY A 211 -11.94 0.64 -19.80
C GLY A 211 -10.95 -0.44 -20.18
N ALA A 212 -11.04 -1.65 -19.56
CA ALA A 212 -10.24 -2.78 -19.96
C ALA A 212 -10.49 -3.12 -21.43
N SER A 213 -9.43 -3.19 -22.23
CA SER A 213 -9.51 -3.55 -23.65
C SER A 213 -9.99 -5.00 -23.81
N GLY A 214 -10.83 -5.26 -24.82
CA GLY A 214 -11.32 -6.61 -25.12
C GLY A 214 -12.68 -6.96 -24.53
N THR A 215 -13.44 -5.99 -24.00
CA THR A 215 -14.82 -6.23 -23.62
C THR A 215 -15.70 -6.39 -24.89
N THR A 216 -16.41 -7.51 -24.95
CA THR A 216 -17.40 -7.74 -26.04
C THR A 216 -18.54 -6.73 -25.91
N ALA A 217 -18.89 -6.07 -27.01
CA ALA A 217 -20.02 -5.14 -27.00
C ALA A 217 -21.36 -5.90 -26.95
N PRO A 218 -22.37 -5.40 -26.22
CA PRO A 218 -23.74 -5.92 -26.28
C PRO A 218 -24.29 -5.84 -27.70
N VAL A 219 -25.03 -6.87 -28.13
CA VAL A 219 -25.59 -6.92 -29.49
C VAL A 219 -27.08 -6.55 -29.55
N THR A 220 -27.82 -6.71 -28.44
CA THR A 220 -29.21 -6.31 -28.37
C THR A 220 -29.35 -4.79 -28.22
N GLU A 221 -30.42 -4.22 -28.73
CA GLU A 221 -30.65 -2.76 -28.62
C GLU A 221 -30.79 -2.33 -27.16
N PHE A 222 -31.44 -3.14 -26.33
CA PHE A 222 -31.52 -2.89 -24.90
C PHE A 222 -30.14 -3.00 -24.21
N GLY A 223 -29.36 -4.03 -24.54
CA GLY A 223 -27.99 -4.19 -24.04
C GLY A 223 -27.09 -3.03 -24.42
N LYS A 224 -27.18 -2.52 -25.65
CA LYS A 224 -26.45 -1.32 -26.09
C LYS A 224 -26.82 -0.10 -25.25
N GLY A 225 -28.11 0.09 -24.94
CA GLY A 225 -28.58 1.17 -24.07
C GLY A 225 -27.97 1.08 -22.66
N VAL A 226 -27.97 -0.13 -22.07
CA VAL A 226 -27.33 -0.37 -20.76
C VAL A 226 -25.82 -0.12 -20.84
N GLY A 227 -25.16 -0.57 -21.91
CA GLY A 227 -23.73 -0.33 -22.15
C GLY A 227 -23.39 1.16 -22.25
N ALA A 228 -24.26 1.97 -22.88
CA ALA A 228 -24.09 3.42 -22.93
C ALA A 228 -24.16 4.05 -21.53
N ILE A 229 -25.08 3.59 -20.67
CA ILE A 229 -25.16 4.03 -19.27
C ILE A 229 -23.87 3.67 -18.52
N PHE A 230 -23.32 2.46 -18.70
CA PHE A 230 -22.04 2.09 -18.11
C PHE A 230 -20.90 3.01 -18.57
N SER A 231 -20.89 3.42 -19.82
CA SER A 231 -19.91 4.38 -20.36
C SER A 231 -20.01 5.75 -19.68
N LEU A 232 -21.21 6.23 -19.36
CA LEU A 232 -21.41 7.45 -18.57
C LEU A 232 -21.02 7.28 -17.11
N LEU A 233 -21.39 6.14 -16.50
CA LEU A 233 -21.00 5.82 -15.13
C LEU A 233 -19.48 5.74 -14.95
N ARG A 234 -18.75 5.35 -15.99
CA ARG A 234 -17.28 5.37 -15.99
C ARG A 234 -16.71 6.74 -15.66
N VAL A 235 -17.28 7.81 -16.25
CA VAL A 235 -16.83 9.18 -15.96
C VAL A 235 -17.10 9.55 -14.50
N ALA A 236 -18.32 9.24 -14.02
CA ALA A 236 -18.71 9.51 -12.64
C ALA A 236 -17.85 8.73 -11.62
N LEU A 237 -17.48 7.48 -11.94
CA LEU A 237 -16.64 6.61 -11.08
C LEU A 237 -15.31 7.27 -10.73
N PHE A 238 -14.69 7.96 -11.66
CA PHE A 238 -13.41 8.64 -11.43
C PHE A 238 -13.59 10.07 -10.94
N ALA A 239 -14.58 10.80 -11.46
CA ALA A 239 -14.78 12.21 -11.14
C ALA A 239 -15.22 12.43 -9.68
N VAL A 240 -16.17 11.63 -9.18
CA VAL A 240 -16.73 11.85 -7.84
C VAL A 240 -15.72 11.56 -6.73
N PRO A 241 -15.03 10.39 -6.67
CA PRO A 241 -13.99 10.16 -5.67
C PRO A 241 -12.83 11.15 -5.77
N SER A 242 -12.43 11.53 -6.99
CA SER A 242 -11.37 12.53 -7.18
C SER A 242 -11.77 13.90 -6.61
N GLY A 243 -13.02 14.31 -6.81
CA GLY A 243 -13.56 15.54 -6.23
C GLY A 243 -13.58 15.52 -4.71
N ILE A 244 -14.00 14.38 -4.10
CA ILE A 244 -14.00 14.19 -2.65
C ILE A 244 -12.58 14.27 -2.09
N LEU A 245 -11.61 13.59 -2.72
CA LEU A 245 -10.22 13.64 -2.31
C LEU A 245 -9.63 15.04 -2.47
N ALA A 246 -9.90 15.71 -3.60
CA ALA A 246 -9.45 17.09 -3.82
C ALA A 246 -9.96 18.04 -2.74
N SER A 247 -11.25 17.96 -2.36
CA SER A 247 -11.80 18.76 -1.27
C SER A 247 -11.10 18.46 0.06
N GLY A 248 -10.80 17.19 0.34
CA GLY A 248 -10.08 16.77 1.53
C GLY A 248 -8.66 17.32 1.60
N PHE A 249 -7.94 17.38 0.48
CA PHE A 249 -6.61 18.01 0.43
C PHE A 249 -6.67 19.52 0.67
N VAL A 250 -7.66 20.22 0.12
CA VAL A 250 -7.87 21.65 0.38
C VAL A 250 -8.15 21.91 1.86
N GLU A 251 -8.97 21.08 2.48
CA GLU A 251 -9.26 21.18 3.92
C GLU A 251 -8.02 20.92 4.79
N GLU A 252 -7.17 19.95 4.42
CA GLU A 252 -5.94 19.61 5.15
C GLU A 252 -4.86 20.69 5.01
N ALA A 253 -4.82 21.40 3.87
CA ALA A 253 -3.87 22.46 3.60
C ALA A 253 -4.25 23.82 4.24
N ARG A 254 -5.48 24.00 4.74
CA ARG A 254 -5.87 25.23 5.42
C ARG A 254 -5.16 25.35 6.75
N PRO A 255 -4.45 26.46 7.02
CA PRO A 255 -3.86 26.72 8.34
C PRO A 255 -4.98 26.76 9.38
N LYS A 256 -4.77 26.06 10.50
CA LYS A 256 -5.64 26.10 11.67
C LYS A 256 -5.39 27.36 12.46
#